data_b9e5bda1f71a0d308740564f4343a3c1
#
_entry.id   b9e5bda1f71a0d308740564f4343a3c1
#
_cell.length_a   1.000
_cell.length_b   1.000
_cell.length_c   1.000
_cell.angle_alpha   90.00
_cell.angle_beta   90.00
_cell.angle_gamma   90.00
#
_symmetry.space_group_name_H-M   'P 1'
#
loop_
_entity.id
_entity.type
_entity.pdbx_description
1 polymer ?
#
loop_
_entity_poly.entity_id
_entity_poly.type
_entity_poly.pdbx_seq_one_letter_code
_entity_poly.pdbx_strand_id
1 'polypeptide(L)'
;LTALFTAHYFANFFLRGEGGPNQQRLILEHTHSVRYVMNELMENAVKFRISGDIGIKAGMLTDQFCCSVSNIASKHNAEKLQALLEEITSGDVQNLLLQRFETNAMDSNSASSGLGFLTIINDYRAIFGCKIEACRDQPERVLVDTLITLPILNG
;
A
#
# COMPACT_ATOMS: atom_id res chain seq x y z
N LEU A 1 -11.47 8.94 5.36
CA LEU A 1 -11.73 8.93 6.82
C LEU A 1 -11.02 7.75 7.50
N THR A 2 -11.14 6.54 6.95
CA THR A 2 -10.56 5.30 7.53
C THR A 2 -9.03 5.36 7.64
N ALA A 3 -8.32 5.80 6.59
CA ALA A 3 -6.86 5.91 6.61
C ALA A 3 -6.37 6.90 7.67
N LEU A 4 -7.07 8.03 7.82
CA LEU A 4 -6.75 9.03 8.84
C LEU A 4 -7.01 8.49 10.26
N PHE A 5 -8.13 7.81 10.46
CA PHE A 5 -8.45 7.18 11.75
C PHE A 5 -7.41 6.12 12.11
N THR A 6 -7.07 5.24 11.18
CA THR A 6 -6.06 4.19 11.38
C THR A 6 -4.71 4.79 11.73
N ALA A 7 -4.25 5.81 10.99
CA ALA A 7 -2.98 6.47 11.26
C ALA A 7 -2.95 7.10 12.66
N HIS A 8 -4.02 7.81 13.06
CA HIS A 8 -4.12 8.41 14.40
C HIS A 8 -4.22 7.36 15.51
N TYR A 9 -4.95 6.27 15.28
CA TYR A 9 -5.03 5.16 16.24
C TYR A 9 -3.65 4.56 16.50
N PHE A 10 -2.90 4.23 15.44
CA PHE A 10 -1.58 3.65 15.58
C PHE A 10 -0.50 4.64 16.02
N ALA A 11 -0.70 5.96 15.82
CA ALA A 11 0.22 6.98 16.33
C ALA A 11 0.45 6.86 17.86
N ASN A 12 -0.58 6.43 18.60
CA ASN A 12 -0.45 6.19 20.04
C ASN A 12 0.52 5.05 20.40
N PHE A 13 0.77 4.12 19.47
CA PHE A 13 1.74 3.03 19.68
C PHE A 13 3.17 3.45 19.36
N PHE A 14 3.36 4.57 18.62
CA PHE A 14 4.68 5.15 18.36
C PHE A 14 5.22 5.95 19.55
N LEU A 15 4.35 6.21 20.57
CA LEU A 15 4.62 7.07 21.73
C LEU A 15 5.35 6.34 22.89
N ARG A 16 6.03 5.24 22.65
CA ARG A 16 6.75 4.52 23.71
C ARG A 16 8.07 5.22 24.03
N GLY A 17 8.04 6.23 24.92
CA GLY A 17 9.23 6.93 25.43
C GLY A 17 8.91 8.32 26.00
N GLU A 18 9.84 8.92 26.71
CA GLU A 18 9.73 10.29 27.24
C GLU A 18 9.83 11.30 26.09
N GLY A 19 8.72 12.01 25.82
CA GLY A 19 8.45 12.83 24.64
C GLY A 19 9.35 14.05 24.44
N GLY A 20 10.55 13.86 23.89
CA GLY A 20 11.36 14.97 23.40
C GLY A 20 10.92 15.46 22.00
N PRO A 21 11.43 16.63 21.56
CA PRO A 21 11.08 17.21 20.23
C PRO A 21 11.34 16.26 19.05
N ASN A 22 12.40 15.47 19.12
CA ASN A 22 12.73 14.48 18.09
C ASN A 22 11.68 13.36 18.00
N GLN A 23 11.15 12.92 19.13
CA GLN A 23 10.13 11.88 19.17
C GLN A 23 8.81 12.36 18.58
N GLN A 24 8.40 13.59 18.86
CA GLN A 24 7.19 14.17 18.26
C GLN A 24 7.31 14.25 16.73
N ARG A 25 8.48 14.58 16.21
CA ARG A 25 8.75 14.58 14.78
C ARG A 25 8.64 13.17 14.18
N LEU A 26 9.25 12.16 14.81
CA LEU A 26 9.17 10.76 14.35
C LEU A 26 7.72 10.24 14.34
N ILE A 27 6.94 10.56 15.37
CA ILE A 27 5.52 10.20 15.42
C ILE A 27 4.77 10.80 14.24
N LEU A 28 5.02 12.06 13.95
CA LEU A 28 4.37 12.74 12.83
C LEU A 28 4.76 12.09 11.49
N GLU A 29 6.03 11.81 11.28
CA GLU A 29 6.55 11.14 10.08
C GLU A 29 5.91 9.75 9.90
N HIS A 30 5.87 8.92 10.95
CA HIS A 30 5.23 7.60 10.89
C HIS A 30 3.72 7.68 10.68
N THR A 31 3.05 8.65 11.31
CA THR A 31 1.63 8.88 11.10
C THR A 31 1.33 9.23 9.64
N HIS A 32 2.17 10.07 9.03
CA HIS A 32 2.06 10.43 7.62
C HIS A 32 2.28 9.21 6.72
N SER A 33 3.31 8.41 7.00
CA SER A 33 3.63 7.20 6.23
C SER A 33 2.48 6.17 6.28
N VAL A 34 1.97 5.88 7.47
CA VAL A 34 0.82 4.97 7.64
C VAL A 34 -0.42 5.50 6.90
N ARG A 35 -0.71 6.80 7.04
CA ARG A 35 -1.84 7.42 6.34
C ARG A 35 -1.71 7.31 4.83
N TYR A 36 -0.54 7.62 4.28
CA TYR A 36 -0.29 7.55 2.84
C TYR A 36 -0.49 6.13 2.33
N VAL A 37 0.18 5.16 2.95
CA VAL A 37 0.11 3.75 2.57
C VAL A 37 -1.32 3.21 2.64
N MET A 38 -2.04 3.49 3.72
CA MET A 38 -3.43 3.08 3.87
C MET A 38 -4.33 3.68 2.79
N ASN A 39 -4.10 4.95 2.45
CA ASN A 39 -4.89 5.62 1.41
C ASN A 39 -4.69 4.96 0.05
N GLU A 40 -3.44 4.74 -0.35
CA GLU A 40 -3.09 4.09 -1.62
C GLU A 40 -3.68 2.67 -1.73
N LEU A 41 -3.55 1.86 -0.66
CA LEU A 41 -4.14 0.51 -0.64
C LEU A 41 -5.66 0.55 -0.81
N MET A 42 -6.31 1.45 -0.09
CA MET A 42 -7.77 1.58 -0.13
C MET A 42 -8.25 2.11 -1.48
N GLU A 43 -7.58 3.12 -2.05
CA GLU A 43 -7.91 3.64 -3.38
C GLU A 43 -7.79 2.56 -4.45
N ASN A 44 -6.71 1.76 -4.41
CA ASN A 44 -6.54 0.64 -5.32
C ASN A 44 -7.63 -0.43 -5.12
N ALA A 45 -7.94 -0.79 -3.87
CA ALA A 45 -9.00 -1.75 -3.60
C ALA A 45 -10.37 -1.27 -4.10
N VAL A 46 -10.72 0.00 -3.88
CA VAL A 46 -11.97 0.59 -4.39
C VAL A 46 -12.00 0.62 -5.90
N LYS A 47 -10.90 1.05 -6.54
CA LYS A 47 -10.79 1.20 -7.99
C LYS A 47 -10.93 -0.13 -8.74
N PHE A 48 -10.33 -1.19 -8.21
CA PHE A 48 -10.29 -2.49 -8.89
C PHE A 48 -11.32 -3.50 -8.40
N ARG A 49 -12.07 -3.15 -7.36
CA ARG A 49 -13.16 -3.98 -6.86
C ARG A 49 -14.28 -4.09 -7.88
N ILE A 50 -14.74 -5.31 -8.12
CA ILE A 50 -15.88 -5.60 -8.99
C ILE A 50 -17.14 -6.01 -8.21
N SER A 51 -16.97 -6.54 -6.98
CA SER A 51 -18.08 -6.97 -6.13
C SER A 51 -17.64 -7.18 -4.68
N GLY A 52 -18.58 -7.42 -3.78
CA GLY A 52 -18.34 -7.76 -2.38
C GLY A 52 -17.80 -6.60 -1.53
N ASP A 53 -17.38 -6.92 -0.35
CA ASP A 53 -16.81 -5.96 0.61
C ASP A 53 -15.30 -5.84 0.44
N ILE A 54 -14.75 -4.74 0.92
CA ILE A 54 -13.30 -4.56 1.09
C ILE A 54 -12.95 -4.94 2.51
N GLY A 55 -12.11 -5.96 2.67
CA GLY A 55 -11.55 -6.35 3.96
C GLY A 55 -10.32 -5.51 4.28
N ILE A 56 -10.19 -5.03 5.52
CA ILE A 56 -9.01 -4.30 5.98
C ILE A 56 -8.57 -4.91 7.31
N LYS A 57 -7.27 -5.24 7.40
CA LYS A 57 -6.62 -5.64 8.64
C LYS A 57 -5.38 -4.78 8.83
N ALA A 58 -5.20 -4.25 10.03
CA ALA A 58 -4.03 -3.47 10.38
C ALA A 58 -3.55 -3.82 11.79
N GLY A 59 -2.25 -3.79 12.01
CA GLY A 59 -1.66 -4.13 13.29
C GLY A 59 -0.22 -3.62 13.42
N MET A 60 0.26 -3.61 14.66
CA MET A 60 1.65 -3.34 14.99
C MET A 60 2.34 -4.64 15.40
N LEU A 61 3.45 -4.94 14.77
CA LEU A 61 4.51 -5.80 15.28
C LEU A 61 5.55 -4.91 15.97
N THR A 62 6.52 -5.51 16.66
CA THR A 62 7.46 -4.79 17.56
C THR A 62 8.01 -3.47 17.00
N ASP A 63 8.40 -3.48 15.73
CA ASP A 63 9.07 -2.37 15.01
C ASP A 63 8.48 -2.13 13.62
N GLN A 64 7.29 -2.68 13.35
CA GLN A 64 6.69 -2.65 12.03
C GLN A 64 5.18 -2.42 12.13
N PHE A 65 4.66 -1.56 11.27
CA PHE A 65 3.24 -1.48 10.98
C PHE A 65 2.89 -2.40 9.83
N CYS A 66 1.91 -3.28 10.01
CA CYS A 66 1.43 -4.19 8.98
C CYS A 66 -0.02 -3.85 8.63
N CYS A 67 -0.32 -3.81 7.35
CA CYS A 67 -1.67 -3.62 6.85
C CYS A 67 -1.94 -4.55 5.67
N SER A 68 -3.11 -5.20 5.68
CA SER A 68 -3.61 -5.89 4.49
C SER A 68 -4.98 -5.37 4.09
N VAL A 69 -5.18 -5.31 2.77
CA VAL A 69 -6.45 -4.95 2.16
C VAL A 69 -6.84 -6.03 1.18
N SER A 70 -8.05 -6.56 1.31
CA SER A 70 -8.61 -7.60 0.45
C SER A 70 -9.85 -7.13 -0.30
N ASN A 71 -9.91 -7.48 -1.57
CA ASN A 71 -11.07 -7.19 -2.42
C ASN A 71 -11.23 -8.23 -3.54
N ILE A 72 -12.45 -8.35 -4.07
CA ILE A 72 -12.70 -9.14 -5.27
C ILE A 72 -12.46 -8.29 -6.51
N ALA A 73 -11.55 -8.76 -7.36
CA ALA A 73 -11.18 -8.12 -8.62
C ALA A 73 -11.47 -9.04 -9.81
N SER A 74 -11.42 -8.49 -11.03
CA SER A 74 -11.40 -9.30 -12.25
C SER A 74 -10.03 -9.98 -12.39
N LYS A 75 -10.00 -11.16 -13.00
CA LYS A 75 -8.76 -11.85 -13.35
C LYS A 75 -7.81 -10.94 -14.14
N HIS A 76 -8.33 -10.20 -15.13
CA HIS A 76 -7.57 -9.25 -15.92
C HIS A 76 -6.87 -8.16 -15.07
N ASN A 77 -7.57 -7.58 -14.07
CA ASN A 77 -6.96 -6.58 -13.20
C ASN A 77 -5.90 -7.19 -12.28
N ALA A 78 -6.11 -8.43 -11.82
CA ALA A 78 -5.13 -9.15 -11.02
C ALA A 78 -3.88 -9.50 -11.81
N GLU A 79 -4.01 -9.90 -13.08
CA GLU A 79 -2.88 -10.15 -14.00
C GLU A 79 -2.05 -8.87 -14.22
N LYS A 80 -2.70 -7.70 -14.36
CA LYS A 80 -2.00 -6.40 -14.44
C LYS A 80 -1.23 -6.08 -13.15
N LEU A 81 -1.82 -6.36 -11.99
CA LEU A 81 -1.16 -6.17 -10.71
C LEU A 81 0.04 -7.10 -10.59
N GLN A 82 -0.11 -8.37 -10.96
CA GLN A 82 0.98 -9.33 -10.95
C GLN A 82 2.13 -8.90 -11.86
N ALA A 83 1.85 -8.47 -13.08
CA ALA A 83 2.87 -7.97 -14.00
C ALA A 83 3.61 -6.74 -13.45
N LEU A 84 2.90 -5.81 -12.81
CA LEU A 84 3.51 -4.67 -12.14
C LEU A 84 4.44 -5.11 -10.99
N LEU A 85 4.02 -6.09 -10.20
CA LEU A 85 4.85 -6.62 -9.11
C LEU A 85 6.08 -7.36 -9.60
N GLU A 86 5.98 -8.12 -10.69
CA GLU A 86 7.11 -8.76 -11.35
C GLU A 86 8.11 -7.72 -11.88
N GLU A 87 7.62 -6.64 -12.49
CA GLU A 87 8.44 -5.51 -12.94
C GLU A 87 9.18 -4.84 -11.75
N ILE A 88 8.49 -4.57 -10.66
CA ILE A 88 9.06 -3.97 -9.43
C ILE A 88 10.13 -4.88 -8.80
N THR A 89 9.88 -6.19 -8.75
CA THR A 89 10.81 -7.13 -8.10
C THR A 89 12.02 -7.47 -8.94
N SER A 90 11.93 -7.34 -10.26
CA SER A 90 13.03 -7.63 -11.21
C SER A 90 13.84 -6.40 -11.62
N GLY A 91 13.33 -5.20 -11.38
CA GLY A 91 13.88 -3.94 -11.87
C GLY A 91 14.44 -3.03 -10.77
N ASP A 92 15.01 -1.92 -11.23
CA ASP A 92 15.40 -0.80 -10.37
C ASP A 92 14.16 0.08 -10.12
N VAL A 93 13.66 0.06 -8.90
CA VAL A 93 12.45 0.80 -8.48
C VAL A 93 12.57 2.30 -8.78
N GLN A 94 13.76 2.90 -8.61
CA GLN A 94 13.97 4.33 -8.88
C GLN A 94 13.82 4.65 -10.37
N ASN A 95 14.42 3.84 -11.23
CA ASN A 95 14.29 3.99 -12.68
C ASN A 95 12.85 3.77 -13.16
N LEU A 96 12.17 2.76 -12.60
CA LEU A 96 10.75 2.52 -12.89
C LEU A 96 9.88 3.71 -12.48
N LEU A 97 10.14 4.29 -11.31
CA LEU A 97 9.41 5.45 -10.83
C LEU A 97 9.58 6.65 -11.77
N LEU A 98 10.82 6.95 -12.20
CA LEU A 98 11.11 8.03 -13.14
C LEU A 98 10.42 7.81 -14.49
N GLN A 99 10.51 6.62 -15.08
CA GLN A 99 9.82 6.29 -16.32
C GLN A 99 8.30 6.46 -16.25
N ARG A 100 7.69 6.08 -15.11
CA ARG A 100 6.25 6.25 -14.89
C ARG A 100 5.86 7.72 -14.72
N PHE A 101 6.69 8.54 -14.07
CA PHE A 101 6.45 9.98 -14.00
C PHE A 101 6.51 10.63 -15.38
N GLU A 102 7.50 10.29 -16.20
CA GLU A 102 7.62 10.81 -17.57
C GLU A 102 6.42 10.41 -18.44
N THR A 103 6.03 9.13 -18.40
CA THR A 103 4.88 8.62 -19.15
C THR A 103 3.57 9.29 -18.75
N ASN A 104 3.35 9.46 -17.44
CA ASN A 104 2.13 10.12 -16.95
C ASN A 104 2.07 11.62 -17.23
N ALA A 105 3.23 12.28 -17.33
CA ALA A 105 3.29 13.69 -17.73
C ALA A 105 2.86 13.88 -19.20
N MET A 106 3.03 12.86 -20.02
CA MET A 106 2.66 12.86 -21.44
C MET A 106 1.23 12.40 -21.69
N ASP A 107 0.65 11.57 -20.81
CA ASP A 107 -0.69 11.00 -20.94
C ASP A 107 -1.51 11.16 -19.66
N SER A 108 -2.27 12.27 -19.59
CA SER A 108 -3.12 12.60 -18.45
C SER A 108 -4.30 11.63 -18.23
N ASN A 109 -4.52 10.69 -19.15
CA ASN A 109 -5.58 9.67 -19.08
C ASN A 109 -5.13 8.30 -18.56
N SER A 110 -3.85 8.12 -18.20
CA SER A 110 -3.36 6.84 -17.69
C SER A 110 -3.83 6.58 -16.25
N ALA A 111 -5.03 6.07 -16.13
CA ALA A 111 -5.74 5.86 -14.86
C ALA A 111 -5.13 4.80 -13.93
N SER A 112 -4.01 4.16 -14.27
CA SER A 112 -3.35 3.16 -13.42
C SER A 112 -1.84 3.13 -13.62
N SER A 113 -1.19 4.19 -13.19
CA SER A 113 0.26 4.32 -13.36
C SER A 113 1.11 3.38 -12.47
N GLY A 114 0.52 2.78 -11.46
CA GLY A 114 1.27 2.02 -10.43
C GLY A 114 2.20 2.90 -9.58
N LEU A 115 2.12 4.23 -9.73
CA LEU A 115 2.96 5.18 -9.02
C LEU A 115 2.83 5.06 -7.50
N GLY A 116 1.62 4.84 -6.99
CA GLY A 116 1.39 4.70 -5.56
C GLY A 116 2.20 3.57 -4.94
N PHE A 117 2.22 2.39 -5.57
CA PHE A 117 3.03 1.26 -5.09
C PHE A 117 4.53 1.52 -5.20
N LEU A 118 4.98 2.10 -6.31
CA LEU A 118 6.39 2.46 -6.49
C LEU A 118 6.85 3.49 -5.44
N THR A 119 6.03 4.50 -5.17
CA THR A 119 6.29 5.51 -4.13
C THR A 119 6.37 4.86 -2.74
N ILE A 120 5.42 3.97 -2.41
CA ILE A 120 5.42 3.27 -1.12
C ILE A 120 6.71 2.47 -0.92
N ILE A 121 7.15 1.75 -1.95
CA ILE A 121 8.36 0.92 -1.88
C ILE A 121 9.62 1.79 -1.82
N ASN A 122 9.70 2.82 -2.68
CA ASN A 122 10.89 3.67 -2.80
C ASN A 122 11.07 4.60 -1.59
N ASP A 123 10.02 5.35 -1.23
CA ASP A 123 10.14 6.46 -0.26
C ASP A 123 9.96 5.98 1.17
N TYR A 124 9.12 4.96 1.38
CA TYR A 124 8.79 4.47 2.73
C TYR A 124 9.50 3.16 3.08
N ARG A 125 10.31 2.60 2.16
CA ARG A 125 10.99 1.31 2.33
C ARG A 125 10.03 0.18 2.74
N ALA A 126 8.80 0.26 2.27
CA ALA A 126 7.79 -0.71 2.59
C ALA A 126 8.06 -2.04 1.86
N ILE A 127 7.78 -3.14 2.56
CA ILE A 127 7.75 -4.47 1.95
C ILE A 127 6.33 -4.72 1.49
N PHE A 128 6.19 -5.07 0.23
CA PHE A 128 4.90 -5.34 -0.39
C PHE A 128 4.74 -6.83 -0.70
N GLY A 129 3.58 -7.38 -0.37
CA GLY A 129 3.17 -8.72 -0.72
C GLY A 129 1.79 -8.74 -1.36
N CYS A 130 1.55 -9.70 -2.24
CA CYS A 130 0.25 -9.91 -2.85
C CYS A 130 -0.07 -11.40 -2.93
N LYS A 131 -1.31 -11.76 -2.59
CA LYS A 131 -1.86 -13.09 -2.78
C LYS A 131 -3.08 -12.98 -3.67
N ILE A 132 -3.15 -13.82 -4.70
CA ILE A 132 -4.26 -13.87 -5.64
C ILE A 132 -4.84 -15.28 -5.63
N GLU A 133 -6.11 -15.42 -5.31
CA GLU A 133 -6.81 -16.71 -5.23
C GLU A 133 -8.05 -16.70 -6.12
N ALA A 134 -8.24 -17.76 -6.92
CA ALA A 134 -9.43 -17.89 -7.73
C ALA A 134 -10.68 -18.11 -6.87
N CYS A 135 -11.79 -17.44 -7.21
CA CYS A 135 -13.08 -17.69 -6.59
C CYS A 135 -13.67 -19.02 -7.13
N ARG A 136 -14.05 -19.94 -6.24
CA ARG A 136 -14.42 -21.32 -6.58
C ARG A 136 -15.50 -21.44 -7.66
N ASP A 137 -16.51 -20.57 -7.61
CA ASP A 137 -17.69 -20.65 -8.48
C ASP A 137 -17.67 -19.60 -9.61
N GLN A 138 -16.62 -18.80 -9.74
CA GLN A 138 -16.53 -17.69 -10.68
C GLN A 138 -15.11 -17.49 -11.17
N PRO A 139 -14.66 -18.23 -12.21
CA PRO A 139 -13.26 -18.28 -12.63
C PRO A 139 -12.71 -16.93 -13.12
N GLU A 140 -13.57 -15.99 -13.55
CA GLU A 140 -13.18 -14.64 -13.96
C GLU A 140 -13.00 -13.66 -12.79
N ARG A 141 -13.27 -14.13 -11.56
CA ARG A 141 -13.13 -13.36 -10.33
C ARG A 141 -12.06 -13.96 -9.44
N VAL A 142 -11.30 -13.08 -8.83
CA VAL A 142 -10.22 -13.47 -7.92
C VAL A 142 -10.30 -12.64 -6.64
N LEU A 143 -9.97 -13.26 -5.54
CA LEU A 143 -9.67 -12.55 -4.29
C LEU A 143 -8.23 -12.06 -4.38
N VAL A 144 -8.05 -10.77 -4.22
CA VAL A 144 -6.73 -10.13 -4.14
C VAL A 144 -6.52 -9.66 -2.72
N ASP A 145 -5.50 -10.19 -2.06
CA ASP A 145 -5.02 -9.73 -0.75
C ASP A 145 -3.70 -9.01 -0.95
N THR A 146 -3.66 -7.72 -0.68
CA THR A 146 -2.42 -6.94 -0.65
C THR A 146 -1.96 -6.74 0.78
N LEU A 147 -0.68 -6.99 1.04
CA LEU A 147 -0.05 -6.81 2.34
C LEU A 147 1.08 -5.79 2.21
N ILE A 148 1.12 -4.85 3.12
CA ILE A 148 2.25 -3.93 3.27
C ILE A 148 2.77 -3.99 4.69
N THR A 149 4.09 -4.00 4.81
CA THR A 149 4.81 -3.87 6.06
C THR A 149 5.70 -2.63 5.98
N LEU A 150 5.49 -1.70 6.90
CA LEU A 150 6.27 -0.46 7.06
C LEU A 150 7.21 -0.60 8.26
N PRO A 151 8.52 -0.36 8.11
CA PRO A 151 9.40 -0.24 9.25
C PRO A 151 9.04 1.02 10.05
N ILE A 152 8.88 0.84 11.36
CA ILE A 152 8.73 1.94 12.32
C ILE A 152 10.05 2.06 13.06
N LEU A 153 10.86 3.02 12.65
CA LEU A 153 12.16 3.24 13.27
C LEU A 153 11.95 3.79 14.68
N ASN A 154 12.30 2.98 15.67
CA ASN A 154 12.48 3.49 17.02
C ASN A 154 13.77 4.29 17.00
N GLY A 155 13.65 5.63 17.16
CA GLY A 155 14.79 6.55 17.26
C GLY A 155 15.61 6.32 18.53
#